data_952d01d1f41d46c6113a2736c6e30403
#
_entry.id   952d01d1f41d46c6113a2736c6e30403
#
_cell.length_a   1.000
_cell.length_b   1.000
_cell.length_c   1.000
_cell.angle_alpha   90.00
_cell.angle_beta   90.00
_cell.angle_gamma   90.00
#
_symmetry.space_group_name_H-M   'P 1'
#
loop_
_entity.id
_entity.type
_entity.pdbx_description
1 polymer ?
#
loop_
_entity_poly.entity_id
_entity_poly.type
_entity_poly.pdbx_seq_one_letter_code
_entity_poly.pdbx_strand_id
1 'polypeptide(L)'
;MKKKIEAYLADWHFSKDLTKEQAALLTHINYSFGLVVDGAVSIAHLENLDRFKALMAQFPELKYNLSVGGWGADGFSSAVATPETREKLADSAVRVLEELDLNGLDWDWEYPGSDMAGIACAKDDPVNMSAFLVLLRQKMDRLSERTGKKYELSIAAGANRIHDYLWDQVEPVLDSVNLMTYDMVTEGQVAHVSNLCKCSHASYSVEQSVADFTAAGVPREKLLIGGTMYFHRYLGADAAAPFGKPYREKGHPVSHDAVGEDYAHLWDEEARAGYFVKGDELLSGDDVRSMDAKRSYIEAENLAGIILWELNEDSANVLLPHIGNR
;
A
#
# COMPACT_ATOMS: atom_id res chain seq x y z
N MET A 1 -8.31 -20.18 -3.33
CA MET A 1 -8.53 -19.05 -4.26
C MET A 1 -7.18 -18.54 -4.72
N LYS A 2 -7.09 -17.95 -5.92
CA LYS A 2 -5.88 -17.25 -6.37
C LYS A 2 -5.66 -16.06 -5.44
N LYS A 3 -4.44 -15.86 -4.92
CA LYS A 3 -4.12 -14.73 -4.04
C LYS A 3 -4.10 -13.43 -4.84
N LYS A 4 -4.49 -12.33 -4.21
CA LYS A 4 -4.36 -10.99 -4.79
C LYS A 4 -2.90 -10.55 -4.77
N ILE A 5 -2.40 -10.10 -5.90
CA ILE A 5 -1.11 -9.45 -6.05
C ILE A 5 -1.41 -8.08 -6.63
N GLU A 6 -1.43 -7.09 -5.76
CA GLU A 6 -1.78 -5.71 -6.10
C GLU A 6 -0.50 -4.87 -6.13
N ALA A 7 -0.24 -4.18 -7.23
CA ALA A 7 0.89 -3.27 -7.31
C ALA A 7 0.40 -1.82 -7.45
N TYR A 8 0.96 -0.93 -6.65
CA TYR A 8 0.76 0.50 -6.84
C TYR A 8 1.60 0.97 -8.02
N LEU A 9 1.00 1.78 -8.88
CA LEU A 9 1.64 2.42 -10.03
C LEU A 9 1.55 3.93 -9.84
N ALA A 10 2.66 4.54 -9.43
CA ALA A 10 2.72 5.96 -9.19
C ALA A 10 2.80 6.74 -10.50
N ASP A 11 1.89 7.71 -10.70
CA ASP A 11 1.83 8.52 -11.93
C ASP A 11 3.16 9.21 -12.24
N TRP A 12 3.80 9.81 -11.22
CA TRP A 12 5.09 10.51 -11.35
C TRP A 12 6.29 9.60 -11.61
N HIS A 13 6.16 8.30 -11.36
CA HIS A 13 7.18 7.28 -11.63
C HIS A 13 6.83 6.40 -12.84
N PHE A 14 5.72 6.63 -13.51
CA PHE A 14 5.29 5.81 -14.65
C PHE A 14 6.21 5.99 -15.85
N SER A 15 7.47 5.56 -15.71
CA SER A 15 8.56 5.71 -16.69
C SER A 15 8.69 4.55 -17.66
N LYS A 16 8.30 3.33 -17.26
CA LYS A 16 8.40 2.09 -18.06
C LYS A 16 7.03 1.45 -18.27
N ASP A 17 6.87 0.79 -19.41
CA ASP A 17 5.66 0.02 -19.71
C ASP A 17 5.72 -1.33 -19.00
N LEU A 18 4.56 -1.79 -18.54
CA LEU A 18 4.40 -3.12 -17.97
C LEU A 18 4.64 -4.18 -19.04
N THR A 19 5.49 -5.16 -18.76
CA THR A 19 5.68 -6.29 -19.67
C THR A 19 4.58 -7.34 -19.51
N LYS A 20 4.44 -8.22 -20.51
CA LYS A 20 3.47 -9.34 -20.44
C LYS A 20 3.79 -10.29 -19.30
N GLU A 21 5.07 -10.50 -19.04
CA GLU A 21 5.57 -11.34 -17.95
C GLU A 21 5.17 -10.77 -16.59
N GLN A 22 5.34 -9.47 -16.39
CA GLN A 22 4.91 -8.79 -15.17
C GLN A 22 3.38 -8.82 -15.02
N ALA A 23 2.65 -8.49 -16.08
CA ALA A 23 1.18 -8.51 -16.06
C ALA A 23 0.62 -9.90 -15.68
N ALA A 24 1.23 -10.97 -16.16
CA ALA A 24 0.80 -12.35 -15.85
C ALA A 24 0.95 -12.72 -14.36
N LEU A 25 1.84 -12.03 -13.64
CA LEU A 25 2.09 -12.25 -12.21
C LEU A 25 1.15 -11.44 -11.31
N LEU A 26 0.58 -10.36 -11.81
CA LEU A 26 -0.30 -9.45 -11.08
C LEU A 26 -1.78 -9.87 -11.15
N THR A 27 -2.57 -9.28 -10.29
CA THR A 27 -4.04 -9.32 -10.34
C THR A 27 -4.65 -7.94 -10.44
N HIS A 28 -4.03 -6.93 -9.80
CA HIS A 28 -4.53 -5.56 -9.73
C HIS A 28 -3.39 -4.55 -9.90
N ILE A 29 -3.75 -3.41 -10.49
CA ILE A 29 -2.96 -2.18 -10.49
C ILE A 29 -3.75 -1.11 -9.76
N ASN A 30 -3.18 -0.57 -8.69
CA ASN A 30 -3.69 0.60 -7.98
C ASN A 30 -2.99 1.85 -8.51
N TYR A 31 -3.64 2.59 -9.43
CA TYR A 31 -3.07 3.80 -10.00
C TYR A 31 -3.09 4.94 -8.98
N SER A 32 -1.96 5.56 -8.75
CA SER A 32 -1.70 6.45 -7.62
C SER A 32 -1.23 7.83 -8.08
N PHE A 33 -1.84 8.90 -7.62
CA PHE A 33 -2.99 8.96 -6.73
C PHE A 33 -4.05 9.93 -7.28
N GLY A 34 -5.32 9.64 -7.06
CA GLY A 34 -6.34 10.67 -7.05
C GLY A 34 -6.19 11.53 -5.79
N LEU A 35 -6.60 12.80 -5.81
CA LEU A 35 -6.54 13.68 -4.65
C LEU A 35 -7.94 14.18 -4.27
N VAL A 36 -8.11 14.60 -3.02
CA VAL A 36 -9.31 15.30 -2.57
C VAL A 36 -9.08 16.80 -2.71
N VAL A 37 -9.76 17.42 -3.69
CA VAL A 37 -9.66 18.86 -3.96
C VAL A 37 -11.06 19.46 -3.85
N ASP A 38 -11.20 20.50 -3.06
CA ASP A 38 -12.49 21.18 -2.81
C ASP A 38 -13.62 20.20 -2.44
N GLY A 39 -13.30 19.15 -1.66
CA GLY A 39 -14.24 18.13 -1.19
C GLY A 39 -14.73 17.19 -2.29
N ALA A 40 -13.97 16.98 -3.34
CA ALA A 40 -14.26 16.05 -4.44
C ALA A 40 -12.99 15.31 -4.88
N VAL A 41 -13.13 14.10 -5.40
CA VAL A 41 -12.01 13.38 -6.03
C VAL A 41 -11.62 14.10 -7.33
N SER A 42 -10.33 14.40 -7.44
CA SER A 42 -9.71 15.03 -8.61
C SER A 42 -8.59 14.15 -9.16
N ILE A 43 -8.53 14.06 -10.48
CA ILE A 43 -7.48 13.40 -11.26
C ILE A 43 -6.80 14.38 -12.23
N ALA A 44 -7.10 15.69 -12.09
CA ALA A 44 -6.68 16.72 -13.05
C ALA A 44 -5.15 16.96 -13.07
N HIS A 45 -4.45 16.55 -12.02
CA HIS A 45 -2.99 16.67 -11.88
C HIS A 45 -2.23 15.46 -12.45
N LEU A 46 -2.92 14.36 -12.79
CA LEU A 46 -2.29 13.15 -13.33
C LEU A 46 -1.79 13.42 -14.75
N GLU A 47 -0.48 13.21 -14.95
CA GLU A 47 0.21 13.53 -16.20
C GLU A 47 0.21 12.33 -17.19
N ASN A 48 0.11 11.09 -16.66
CA ASN A 48 0.23 9.86 -17.44
C ASN A 48 -1.11 9.12 -17.64
N LEU A 49 -2.26 9.81 -17.49
CA LEU A 49 -3.57 9.19 -17.55
C LEU A 49 -3.87 8.50 -18.90
N ASP A 50 -3.42 9.07 -20.02
CA ASP A 50 -3.60 8.45 -21.34
C ASP A 50 -2.75 7.18 -21.50
N ARG A 51 -1.56 7.18 -20.91
CA ARG A 51 -0.69 6.01 -20.87
C ARG A 51 -1.31 4.91 -19.98
N PHE A 52 -1.90 5.30 -18.85
CA PHE A 52 -2.62 4.37 -17.97
C PHE A 52 -3.82 3.74 -18.72
N LYS A 53 -4.62 4.51 -19.47
CA LYS A 53 -5.69 3.96 -20.30
C LYS A 53 -5.17 3.00 -21.37
N ALA A 54 -4.03 3.30 -21.99
CA ALA A 54 -3.39 2.38 -22.94
C ALA A 54 -2.95 1.07 -22.26
N LEU A 55 -2.42 1.14 -21.03
CA LEU A 55 -2.09 -0.02 -20.21
C LEU A 55 -3.34 -0.89 -19.92
N MET A 56 -4.46 -0.27 -19.53
CA MET A 56 -5.73 -0.97 -19.30
C MET A 56 -6.20 -1.71 -20.56
N ALA A 57 -6.09 -1.08 -21.72
CA ALA A 57 -6.45 -1.69 -23.00
C ALA A 57 -5.51 -2.84 -23.41
N GLN A 58 -4.24 -2.76 -23.01
CA GLN A 58 -3.22 -3.77 -23.32
C GLN A 58 -3.38 -5.04 -22.48
N PHE A 59 -3.79 -4.91 -21.21
CA PHE A 59 -3.91 -6.01 -20.25
C PHE A 59 -5.30 -6.04 -19.61
N PRO A 60 -6.37 -6.32 -20.39
CA PRO A 60 -7.76 -6.27 -19.90
C PRO A 60 -8.08 -7.38 -18.88
N GLU A 61 -7.20 -8.34 -18.66
CA GLU A 61 -7.32 -9.38 -17.63
C GLU A 61 -6.98 -8.88 -16.23
N LEU A 62 -6.25 -7.78 -16.10
CA LEU A 62 -5.95 -7.14 -14.82
C LEU A 62 -7.15 -6.31 -14.35
N LYS A 63 -7.25 -6.13 -13.06
CA LYS A 63 -8.14 -5.15 -12.46
C LYS A 63 -7.40 -3.85 -12.19
N TYR A 64 -8.09 -2.75 -12.40
CA TYR A 64 -7.54 -1.41 -12.26
C TYR A 64 -8.36 -0.60 -11.27
N ASN A 65 -7.73 -0.13 -10.21
CA ASN A 65 -8.32 0.74 -9.21
C ASN A 65 -7.65 2.11 -9.26
N LEU A 66 -8.36 3.14 -8.85
CA LEU A 66 -7.76 4.42 -8.48
C LEU A 66 -7.53 4.41 -6.97
N SER A 67 -6.28 4.57 -6.55
CA SER A 67 -5.95 4.89 -5.17
C SER A 67 -6.08 6.40 -4.97
N VAL A 68 -6.82 6.81 -3.93
CA VAL A 68 -7.09 8.21 -3.60
C VAL A 68 -6.41 8.56 -2.30
N GLY A 69 -5.45 9.47 -2.33
CA GLY A 69 -4.71 9.90 -1.14
C GLY A 69 -3.20 9.84 -1.30
N GLY A 70 -2.56 9.04 -0.45
CA GLY A 70 -1.12 8.93 -0.30
C GLY A 70 -0.55 9.88 0.75
N TRP A 71 0.72 9.69 1.09
CA TRP A 71 1.40 10.46 2.13
C TRP A 71 1.37 11.96 1.86
N GLY A 72 0.83 12.73 2.82
CA GLY A 72 0.72 14.18 2.71
C GLY A 72 -0.46 14.70 1.88
N ALA A 73 -1.29 13.81 1.31
CA ALA A 73 -2.51 14.22 0.62
C ALA A 73 -3.54 14.72 1.63
N ASP A 74 -3.96 15.98 1.49
CA ASP A 74 -4.88 16.67 2.40
C ASP A 74 -6.32 16.73 1.82
N GLY A 75 -7.22 17.37 2.56
CA GLY A 75 -8.60 17.61 2.17
C GLY A 75 -9.61 16.58 2.66
N PHE A 76 -9.17 15.43 3.16
CA PHE A 76 -10.04 14.35 3.63
C PHE A 76 -10.90 14.76 4.83
N SER A 77 -10.28 15.31 5.89
CA SER A 77 -10.96 15.65 7.14
C SER A 77 -12.17 16.56 6.89
N SER A 78 -11.99 17.61 6.09
CA SER A 78 -13.10 18.50 5.71
C SER A 78 -14.13 17.84 4.78
N ALA A 79 -13.69 16.97 3.87
CA ALA A 79 -14.56 16.32 2.89
C ALA A 79 -15.44 15.24 3.52
N VAL A 80 -15.06 14.67 4.68
CA VAL A 80 -15.88 13.68 5.40
C VAL A 80 -16.63 14.25 6.61
N ALA A 81 -16.46 15.54 6.95
CA ALA A 81 -16.91 16.15 8.20
C ALA A 81 -18.44 16.11 8.37
N THR A 82 -19.22 16.31 7.31
CA THR A 82 -20.69 16.34 7.37
C THR A 82 -21.33 15.37 6.38
N PRO A 83 -22.61 15.01 6.57
CA PRO A 83 -23.31 14.19 5.58
C PRO A 83 -23.28 14.78 4.17
N GLU A 84 -23.43 16.10 4.03
CA GLU A 84 -23.45 16.79 2.74
C GLU A 84 -22.09 16.73 2.03
N THR A 85 -20.99 16.92 2.79
CA THR A 85 -19.65 16.83 2.21
C THR A 85 -19.29 15.40 1.85
N ARG A 86 -19.69 14.40 2.66
CA ARG A 86 -19.54 12.97 2.33
C ARG A 86 -20.29 12.60 1.05
N GLU A 87 -21.54 13.09 0.87
CA GLU A 87 -22.31 12.88 -0.37
C GLU A 87 -21.56 13.41 -1.59
N LYS A 88 -21.04 14.64 -1.51
CA LYS A 88 -20.27 15.27 -2.59
C LYS A 88 -19.02 14.47 -2.93
N LEU A 89 -18.26 14.05 -1.93
CA LEU A 89 -17.04 13.26 -2.11
C LEU A 89 -17.36 11.90 -2.74
N ALA A 90 -18.37 11.20 -2.23
CA ALA A 90 -18.77 9.89 -2.75
C ALA A 90 -19.31 9.96 -4.19
N ASP A 91 -20.09 11.00 -4.53
CA ASP A 91 -20.58 11.21 -5.90
C ASP A 91 -19.43 11.48 -6.88
N SER A 92 -18.43 12.25 -6.46
CA SER A 92 -17.26 12.50 -7.31
C SER A 92 -16.41 11.24 -7.49
N ALA A 93 -16.26 10.43 -6.45
CA ALA A 93 -15.53 9.16 -6.50
C ALA A 93 -16.17 8.16 -7.48
N VAL A 94 -17.50 7.98 -7.37
CA VAL A 94 -18.25 7.10 -8.29
C VAL A 94 -18.22 7.62 -9.73
N ARG A 95 -18.22 8.93 -9.93
CA ARG A 95 -18.09 9.52 -11.27
C ARG A 95 -16.73 9.18 -11.88
N VAL A 96 -15.63 9.35 -11.15
CA VAL A 96 -14.29 9.02 -11.65
C VAL A 96 -14.16 7.51 -11.91
N LEU A 97 -14.71 6.67 -11.04
CA LEU A 97 -14.78 5.22 -11.22
C LEU A 97 -15.44 4.84 -12.57
N GLU A 98 -16.56 5.50 -12.90
CA GLU A 98 -17.29 5.27 -14.14
C GLU A 98 -16.59 5.89 -15.37
N GLU A 99 -16.12 7.14 -15.28
CA GLU A 99 -15.44 7.86 -16.36
C GLU A 99 -14.17 7.17 -16.85
N LEU A 100 -13.42 6.56 -15.92
CA LEU A 100 -12.19 5.83 -16.24
C LEU A 100 -12.42 4.33 -16.49
N ASP A 101 -13.66 3.84 -16.39
CA ASP A 101 -14.02 2.42 -16.52
C ASP A 101 -13.22 1.49 -15.60
N LEU A 102 -12.98 1.92 -14.37
CA LEU A 102 -12.17 1.20 -13.37
C LEU A 102 -12.93 0.00 -12.78
N ASN A 103 -12.17 -0.87 -12.09
CA ASN A 103 -12.72 -2.01 -11.37
C ASN A 103 -12.99 -1.72 -9.90
N GLY A 104 -12.39 -0.65 -9.33
CA GLY A 104 -12.55 -0.32 -7.94
C GLY A 104 -11.90 0.99 -7.53
N LEU A 105 -12.03 1.27 -6.24
CA LEU A 105 -11.40 2.41 -5.55
C LEU A 105 -10.63 1.89 -4.33
N ASP A 106 -9.46 2.45 -4.12
CA ASP A 106 -8.64 2.25 -2.95
C ASP A 106 -8.49 3.59 -2.22
N TRP A 107 -8.69 3.61 -0.89
CA TRP A 107 -8.61 4.85 -0.11
C TRP A 107 -7.38 4.83 0.77
N ASP A 108 -6.50 5.75 0.50
CA ASP A 108 -5.19 5.87 1.15
C ASP A 108 -5.06 7.20 1.91
N TRP A 109 -5.88 7.36 2.96
CA TRP A 109 -5.78 8.51 3.85
C TRP A 109 -4.78 8.23 4.98
N GLU A 110 -3.71 8.99 5.04
CA GLU A 110 -2.61 8.81 5.97
C GLU A 110 -2.47 10.00 6.96
N TYR A 111 -3.25 10.04 8.07
CA TYR A 111 -4.22 9.06 8.55
C TYR A 111 -5.45 9.76 9.17
N PRO A 112 -6.63 9.14 9.26
CA PRO A 112 -7.77 9.70 9.96
C PRO A 112 -7.44 10.04 11.42
N GLY A 113 -7.72 11.30 11.82
CA GLY A 113 -7.46 11.79 13.17
C GLY A 113 -5.99 12.07 13.51
N SER A 114 -5.10 12.13 12.52
CA SER A 114 -3.66 12.34 12.71
C SER A 114 -3.11 13.41 11.77
N ASP A 115 -2.27 14.28 12.30
CA ASP A 115 -1.54 15.32 11.55
C ASP A 115 -0.10 14.91 11.18
N MET A 116 0.27 13.65 11.34
CA MET A 116 1.67 13.21 11.23
C MET A 116 2.26 13.38 9.82
N ALA A 117 1.42 13.38 8.78
CA ALA A 117 1.82 13.68 7.41
C ALA A 117 1.74 15.19 7.05
N GLY A 118 1.54 16.06 8.05
CA GLY A 118 1.40 17.51 7.84
C GLY A 118 0.04 17.92 7.27
N ILE A 119 -0.97 17.08 7.40
CA ILE A 119 -2.33 17.27 6.87
C ILE A 119 -3.29 17.77 7.96
N ALA A 120 -4.43 18.31 7.53
CA ALA A 120 -5.53 18.66 8.44
C ALA A 120 -6.18 17.39 9.03
N CYS A 121 -6.47 17.43 10.34
CA CYS A 121 -7.16 16.34 11.01
C CYS A 121 -8.19 16.85 12.03
N ALA A 122 -9.15 15.99 12.35
CA ALA A 122 -10.13 16.21 13.39
C ALA A 122 -10.31 14.96 14.24
N LYS A 123 -10.66 15.11 15.52
CA LYS A 123 -10.86 13.98 16.44
C LYS A 123 -11.89 12.96 15.93
N ASP A 124 -12.89 13.43 15.20
CA ASP A 124 -14.01 12.60 14.73
C ASP A 124 -13.75 11.98 13.34
N ASP A 125 -12.54 12.17 12.75
CA ASP A 125 -12.19 11.65 11.45
C ASP A 125 -12.37 10.12 11.33
N PRO A 126 -11.99 9.28 12.31
CA PRO A 126 -12.24 7.83 12.23
C PRO A 126 -13.73 7.49 12.09
N VAL A 127 -14.61 8.19 12.80
CA VAL A 127 -16.06 8.02 12.70
C VAL A 127 -16.58 8.51 11.35
N ASN A 128 -16.15 9.68 10.93
CA ASN A 128 -16.59 10.30 9.69
C ASN A 128 -16.12 9.54 8.45
N MET A 129 -14.87 9.03 8.47
CA MET A 129 -14.33 8.20 7.40
C MET A 129 -15.06 6.87 7.31
N SER A 130 -15.38 6.25 8.46
CA SER A 130 -16.16 5.01 8.48
C SER A 130 -17.56 5.22 7.87
N ALA A 131 -18.25 6.30 8.25
CA ALA A 131 -19.54 6.67 7.67
C ALA A 131 -19.45 6.97 6.15
N PHE A 132 -18.37 7.59 5.71
CA PHE A 132 -18.11 7.83 4.29
C PHE A 132 -17.94 6.52 3.51
N LEU A 133 -17.14 5.56 3.99
CA LEU A 133 -16.93 4.27 3.33
C LEU A 133 -18.23 3.47 3.17
N VAL A 134 -19.07 3.49 4.21
CA VAL A 134 -20.42 2.86 4.13
C VAL A 134 -21.27 3.53 3.06
N LEU A 135 -21.30 4.86 3.01
CA LEU A 135 -22.02 5.62 1.98
C LEU A 135 -21.46 5.34 0.58
N LEU A 136 -20.14 5.34 0.44
CA LEU A 136 -19.47 5.08 -0.84
C LEU A 136 -19.86 3.68 -1.36
N ARG A 137 -19.80 2.65 -0.51
CA ARG A 137 -20.21 1.28 -0.89
C ARG A 137 -21.63 1.24 -1.41
N GLN A 138 -22.57 1.90 -0.74
CA GLN A 138 -23.98 1.98 -1.21
C GLN A 138 -24.11 2.60 -2.60
N LYS A 139 -23.29 3.65 -2.88
CA LYS A 139 -23.31 4.29 -4.20
C LYS A 139 -22.65 3.41 -5.26
N MET A 140 -21.56 2.71 -4.92
CA MET A 140 -20.92 1.74 -5.81
C MET A 140 -21.83 0.55 -6.11
N ASP A 141 -22.63 0.09 -5.15
CA ASP A 141 -23.63 -0.98 -5.35
C ASP A 141 -24.74 -0.53 -6.31
N ARG A 142 -25.25 0.70 -6.18
CA ARG A 142 -26.20 1.27 -7.16
C ARG A 142 -25.59 1.39 -8.56
N LEU A 143 -24.29 1.75 -8.65
CA LEU A 143 -23.57 1.74 -9.91
C LEU A 143 -23.47 0.31 -10.47
N SER A 144 -23.21 -0.68 -9.63
CA SER A 144 -23.17 -2.11 -9.99
C SER A 144 -24.51 -2.60 -10.56
N GLU A 145 -25.63 -2.23 -9.93
CA GLU A 145 -26.97 -2.54 -10.41
C GLU A 145 -27.24 -1.95 -11.81
N ARG A 146 -26.75 -0.72 -12.06
CA ARG A 146 -26.95 -0.03 -13.35
C ARG A 146 -26.06 -0.58 -14.46
N THR A 147 -24.81 -0.94 -14.15
CA THR A 147 -23.80 -1.35 -15.15
C THR A 147 -23.68 -2.86 -15.33
N GLY A 148 -24.13 -3.65 -14.33
CA GLY A 148 -23.91 -5.09 -14.28
C GLY A 148 -22.49 -5.49 -13.88
N LYS A 149 -21.59 -4.51 -13.56
CA LYS A 149 -20.22 -4.75 -13.11
C LYS A 149 -20.17 -4.80 -11.58
N LYS A 150 -19.22 -5.58 -11.05
CA LYS A 150 -18.85 -5.51 -9.62
C LYS A 150 -17.67 -4.56 -9.47
N TYR A 151 -17.77 -3.67 -8.48
CA TYR A 151 -16.72 -2.73 -8.13
C TYR A 151 -16.13 -3.06 -6.76
N GLU A 152 -14.80 -3.08 -6.67
CA GLU A 152 -14.08 -3.35 -5.43
C GLU A 152 -13.82 -2.06 -4.66
N LEU A 153 -13.91 -2.15 -3.33
CA LEU A 153 -13.58 -1.06 -2.41
C LEU A 153 -12.54 -1.57 -1.42
N SER A 154 -11.39 -0.93 -1.40
CA SER A 154 -10.31 -1.19 -0.46
C SER A 154 -9.87 0.08 0.26
N ILE A 155 -9.12 -0.11 1.32
CA ILE A 155 -8.38 0.95 2.00
C ILE A 155 -6.92 0.53 2.15
N ALA A 156 -5.99 1.48 2.05
CA ALA A 156 -4.64 1.34 2.55
C ALA A 156 -4.63 1.77 4.02
N ALA A 157 -4.18 0.87 4.89
CA ALA A 157 -4.16 1.09 6.33
C ALA A 157 -2.73 0.98 6.87
N GLY A 158 -2.30 1.94 7.66
CA GLY A 158 -1.00 1.90 8.31
C GLY A 158 -0.86 0.66 9.21
N ALA A 159 0.31 0.05 9.24
CA ALA A 159 0.55 -1.25 9.88
C ALA A 159 0.02 -1.37 11.32
N ASN A 160 0.08 -0.30 12.11
CA ASN A 160 -0.35 -0.24 13.51
C ASN A 160 -1.56 0.69 13.75
N ARG A 161 -2.33 0.99 12.72
CA ARG A 161 -3.37 2.02 12.73
C ARG A 161 -4.79 1.43 12.86
N ILE A 162 -4.97 0.44 13.73
CA ILE A 162 -6.26 -0.24 13.95
C ILE A 162 -7.38 0.67 14.48
N HIS A 163 -7.04 1.84 15.04
CA HIS A 163 -8.02 2.77 15.63
C HIS A 163 -8.53 3.83 14.65
N ASP A 164 -8.06 3.83 13.41
CA ASP A 164 -8.42 4.82 12.40
C ASP A 164 -9.82 4.57 11.80
N TYR A 165 -10.42 3.43 12.10
CA TYR A 165 -11.71 3.01 11.55
C TYR A 165 -12.60 2.34 12.62
N LEU A 166 -13.91 2.41 12.43
CA LEU A 166 -14.90 1.62 13.17
C LEU A 166 -15.10 0.29 12.43
N TRP A 167 -14.31 -0.73 12.78
CA TRP A 167 -14.23 -1.99 12.03
C TRP A 167 -15.56 -2.73 11.90
N ASP A 168 -16.42 -2.67 12.91
CA ASP A 168 -17.76 -3.23 12.88
C ASP A 168 -18.65 -2.64 11.77
N GLN A 169 -18.34 -1.42 11.32
CA GLN A 169 -19.06 -0.72 10.25
C GLN A 169 -18.38 -0.85 8.89
N VAL A 170 -17.04 -0.79 8.85
CA VAL A 170 -16.31 -0.72 7.58
C VAL A 170 -15.94 -2.11 7.04
N GLU A 171 -15.66 -3.08 7.90
CA GLU A 171 -15.30 -4.44 7.44
C GLU A 171 -16.35 -5.03 6.48
N PRO A 172 -17.66 -4.96 6.77
CA PRO A 172 -18.67 -5.55 5.87
C PRO A 172 -18.77 -4.88 4.49
N VAL A 173 -18.28 -3.65 4.34
CA VAL A 173 -18.37 -2.88 3.09
C VAL A 173 -17.09 -2.88 2.28
N LEU A 174 -15.97 -3.37 2.86
CA LEU A 174 -14.70 -3.49 2.19
C LEU A 174 -14.49 -4.87 1.55
N ASP A 175 -13.92 -4.91 0.36
CA ASP A 175 -13.48 -6.14 -0.31
C ASP A 175 -12.09 -6.57 0.17
N SER A 176 -11.23 -5.61 0.54
CA SER A 176 -9.91 -5.86 1.11
C SER A 176 -9.41 -4.69 1.96
N VAL A 177 -8.45 -5.00 2.84
CA VAL A 177 -7.67 -4.05 3.64
C VAL A 177 -6.20 -4.24 3.29
N ASN A 178 -5.62 -3.23 2.70
CA ASN A 178 -4.25 -3.19 2.22
C ASN A 178 -3.35 -2.69 3.35
N LEU A 179 -2.74 -3.60 4.11
CA LEU A 179 -1.88 -3.25 5.23
C LEU A 179 -0.52 -2.74 4.72
N MET A 180 -0.23 -1.48 4.96
CA MET A 180 1.07 -0.87 4.68
C MET A 180 2.11 -1.35 5.70
N THR A 181 2.42 -2.66 5.67
CA THR A 181 3.39 -3.29 6.56
C THR A 181 4.83 -3.04 6.11
N TYR A 182 5.12 -1.79 5.85
CA TYR A 182 6.43 -1.23 5.55
C TYR A 182 6.57 0.13 6.25
N ASP A 183 7.75 0.72 6.17
CA ASP A 183 8.11 1.94 6.91
C ASP A 183 7.89 1.83 8.43
N MET A 184 7.92 0.59 8.95
CA MET A 184 7.77 0.26 10.37
C MET A 184 9.06 0.58 11.15
N VAL A 185 9.62 1.78 10.93
CA VAL A 185 10.93 2.17 11.42
C VAL A 185 10.85 2.95 12.73
N THR A 186 11.90 2.87 13.53
CA THR A 186 12.10 3.71 14.71
C THR A 186 13.01 4.88 14.34
N GLU A 187 12.56 6.10 14.62
CA GLU A 187 13.33 7.31 14.32
C GLU A 187 14.70 7.29 15.04
N GLY A 188 15.74 7.72 14.30
CA GLY A 188 17.12 7.78 14.83
C GLY A 188 17.85 6.45 14.93
N GLN A 189 17.22 5.34 14.57
CA GLN A 189 17.82 4.00 14.65
C GLN A 189 17.72 3.27 13.30
N VAL A 190 18.73 2.45 12.98
CA VAL A 190 18.65 1.50 11.89
C VAL A 190 17.55 0.49 12.18
N ALA A 191 16.62 0.32 11.28
CA ALA A 191 15.50 -0.60 11.42
C ALA A 191 15.23 -1.36 10.12
N HIS A 192 14.67 -2.55 10.25
CA HIS A 192 14.04 -3.20 9.10
C HIS A 192 12.81 -2.41 8.66
N VAL A 193 12.69 -2.17 7.36
CA VAL A 193 11.56 -1.44 6.78
C VAL A 193 10.28 -2.27 6.82
N SER A 194 10.41 -3.59 6.60
CA SER A 194 9.27 -4.51 6.45
C SER A 194 9.60 -5.92 6.95
N ASN A 195 10.00 -6.02 8.23
CA ASN A 195 10.30 -7.32 8.85
C ASN A 195 9.04 -8.17 8.99
N LEU A 196 9.14 -9.44 8.56
CA LEU A 196 8.02 -10.38 8.65
C LEU A 196 7.68 -10.72 10.10
N CYS A 197 8.68 -11.11 10.87
CA CYS A 197 8.50 -11.58 12.23
C CYS A 197 8.87 -10.51 13.26
N LYS A 198 8.28 -10.64 14.45
CA LYS A 198 8.70 -9.88 15.62
C LYS A 198 10.14 -10.22 15.97
N CYS A 199 10.96 -9.22 16.25
CA CYS A 199 12.35 -9.39 16.65
C CYS A 199 12.72 -8.43 17.77
N SER A 200 13.88 -8.66 18.40
CA SER A 200 14.35 -7.90 19.57
C SER A 200 14.67 -6.44 19.27
N HIS A 201 14.88 -6.09 18.00
CA HIS A 201 15.31 -4.76 17.55
C HIS A 201 14.30 -4.06 16.62
N ALA A 202 13.07 -4.57 16.52
CA ALA A 202 11.99 -3.90 15.81
C ALA A 202 10.77 -3.72 16.72
N SER A 203 10.15 -2.53 16.66
CA SER A 203 8.99 -2.20 17.47
C SER A 203 7.70 -2.87 16.98
N TYR A 204 7.66 -3.24 15.69
CA TYR A 204 6.48 -3.80 15.03
C TYR A 204 6.88 -4.78 13.92
N SER A 205 5.94 -5.57 13.40
CA SER A 205 6.18 -6.54 12.34
C SER A 205 4.92 -6.80 11.51
N VAL A 206 5.10 -7.43 10.35
CA VAL A 206 3.96 -7.89 9.51
C VAL A 206 3.04 -8.83 10.30
N GLU A 207 3.61 -9.82 11.02
CA GLU A 207 2.82 -10.75 11.86
C GLU A 207 2.00 -10.02 12.92
N GLN A 208 2.58 -9.01 13.57
CA GLN A 208 1.88 -8.24 14.60
C GLN A 208 0.73 -7.45 13.98
N SER A 209 0.95 -6.81 12.82
CA SER A 209 -0.10 -6.09 12.10
C SER A 209 -1.29 -7.01 11.76
N VAL A 210 -1.03 -8.16 11.17
CA VAL A 210 -2.08 -9.14 10.84
C VAL A 210 -2.83 -9.60 12.09
N ALA A 211 -2.13 -9.84 13.20
CA ALA A 211 -2.75 -10.24 14.46
C ALA A 211 -3.67 -9.14 15.03
N ASP A 212 -3.20 -7.89 15.03
CA ASP A 212 -3.94 -6.75 15.56
C ASP A 212 -5.20 -6.45 14.75
N PHE A 213 -5.11 -6.43 13.41
CA PHE A 213 -6.28 -6.24 12.54
C PHE A 213 -7.27 -7.41 12.64
N THR A 214 -6.77 -8.64 12.76
CA THR A 214 -7.63 -9.82 12.99
C THR A 214 -8.35 -9.71 14.33
N ALA A 215 -7.67 -9.28 15.39
CA ALA A 215 -8.27 -9.07 16.71
C ALA A 215 -9.28 -7.92 16.71
N ALA A 216 -9.12 -6.92 15.83
CA ALA A 216 -10.09 -5.85 15.62
C ALA A 216 -11.33 -6.28 14.81
N GLY A 217 -11.38 -7.52 14.32
CA GLY A 217 -12.53 -8.10 13.63
C GLY A 217 -12.39 -8.19 12.10
N VAL A 218 -11.23 -7.87 11.53
CA VAL A 218 -11.01 -7.99 10.08
C VAL A 218 -10.65 -9.45 9.74
N PRO A 219 -11.41 -10.13 8.88
CA PRO A 219 -11.10 -11.49 8.46
C PRO A 219 -9.77 -11.56 7.71
N ARG A 220 -8.98 -12.60 7.96
CA ARG A 220 -7.66 -12.80 7.32
C ARG A 220 -7.74 -12.84 5.79
N GLU A 221 -8.81 -13.40 5.25
CA GLU A 221 -9.09 -13.47 3.82
C GLU A 221 -9.39 -12.11 3.17
N LYS A 222 -9.47 -11.02 3.94
CA LYS A 222 -9.54 -9.63 3.45
C LYS A 222 -8.24 -8.87 3.63
N LEU A 223 -7.25 -9.39 4.37
CA LEU A 223 -5.99 -8.72 4.64
C LEU A 223 -4.96 -8.99 3.53
N LEU A 224 -4.39 -7.92 2.97
CA LEU A 224 -3.19 -7.98 2.17
C LEU A 224 -2.04 -7.37 2.98
N ILE A 225 -0.89 -8.04 3.01
CA ILE A 225 0.32 -7.49 3.64
C ILE A 225 1.11 -6.66 2.63
N GLY A 226 1.98 -5.77 3.13
CA GLY A 226 2.82 -4.92 2.28
C GLY A 226 4.15 -5.55 1.92
N GLY A 227 4.62 -5.27 0.71
CA GLY A 227 5.97 -5.54 0.24
C GLY A 227 6.56 -4.28 -0.38
N THR A 228 7.87 -4.06 -0.17
CA THR A 228 8.60 -2.92 -0.70
C THR A 228 9.36 -3.30 -1.97
N MET A 229 9.39 -2.41 -2.95
CA MET A 229 10.27 -2.49 -4.11
C MET A 229 11.38 -1.43 -4.01
N TYR A 230 11.59 -0.87 -2.81
CA TYR A 230 12.59 0.13 -2.45
C TYR A 230 13.28 -0.22 -1.15
N PHE A 231 14.40 0.45 -0.88
CA PHE A 231 15.15 0.32 0.37
C PHE A 231 15.25 1.66 1.09
N HIS A 232 15.15 1.63 2.42
CA HIS A 232 15.69 2.70 3.24
C HIS A 232 17.21 2.60 3.28
N ARG A 233 17.84 3.77 3.19
CA ARG A 233 19.29 3.91 3.16
C ARG A 233 19.77 4.54 4.45
N TYR A 234 20.68 3.86 5.14
CA TYR A 234 21.31 4.32 6.36
C TYR A 234 22.82 4.46 6.18
N LEU A 235 23.38 5.64 6.49
CA LEU A 235 24.79 5.93 6.39
C LEU A 235 25.42 6.00 7.80
N GLY A 236 26.62 5.46 7.95
CA GLY A 236 27.32 5.38 9.24
C GLY A 236 26.71 4.37 10.20
N ALA A 237 26.06 3.31 9.66
CA ALA A 237 25.58 2.18 10.43
C ALA A 237 26.72 1.26 10.86
N ASP A 238 26.61 0.63 12.03
CA ASP A 238 27.53 -0.43 12.47
C ASP A 238 27.23 -1.73 11.69
N ALA A 239 27.99 -2.00 10.65
CA ALA A 239 27.76 -3.16 9.79
C ALA A 239 27.76 -4.52 10.50
N ALA A 240 28.42 -4.64 11.67
CA ALA A 240 28.53 -5.90 12.42
C ALA A 240 27.24 -6.23 13.22
N ALA A 241 26.50 -5.21 13.66
CA ALA A 241 25.24 -5.37 14.39
C ALA A 241 24.42 -4.08 14.27
N PRO A 242 23.81 -3.81 13.11
CA PRO A 242 23.29 -2.48 12.80
C PRO A 242 21.96 -2.16 13.46
N PHE A 243 21.08 -3.13 13.59
CA PHE A 243 19.67 -2.90 13.96
C PHE A 243 19.51 -2.45 15.42
N GLY A 244 18.58 -1.51 15.62
CA GLY A 244 18.35 -0.89 16.94
C GLY A 244 19.42 0.11 17.36
N LYS A 245 20.43 0.38 16.52
CA LYS A 245 21.52 1.32 16.80
C LYS A 245 21.39 2.60 15.99
N PRO A 246 22.00 3.71 16.47
CA PRO A 246 22.00 4.97 15.73
C PRO A 246 22.70 4.85 14.37
N TYR A 247 22.24 5.64 13.41
CA TYR A 247 22.93 5.93 12.16
C TYR A 247 23.41 7.39 12.14
N ARG A 248 24.35 7.72 11.28
CA ARG A 248 24.81 9.10 11.11
C ARG A 248 23.83 9.93 10.31
N GLU A 249 23.29 9.33 9.24
CA GLU A 249 22.40 10.00 8.29
C GLU A 249 21.43 8.99 7.68
N LYS A 250 20.15 9.39 7.51
CA LYS A 250 19.18 8.68 6.69
C LYS A 250 19.23 9.28 5.28
N GLY A 251 19.73 8.50 4.33
CA GLY A 251 19.79 8.89 2.93
C GLY A 251 18.41 8.83 2.25
N HIS A 252 18.34 9.28 1.02
CA HIS A 252 17.14 9.08 0.19
C HIS A 252 16.89 7.58 0.00
N PRO A 253 15.61 7.16 -0.12
CA PRO A 253 15.28 5.80 -0.51
C PRO A 253 15.96 5.40 -1.82
N VAL A 254 16.24 4.12 -1.98
CA VAL A 254 16.93 3.54 -3.15
C VAL A 254 15.99 2.52 -3.75
N SER A 255 15.72 2.61 -5.06
CA SER A 255 14.94 1.60 -5.77
C SER A 255 15.67 0.27 -5.79
N HIS A 256 14.93 -0.83 -5.88
CA HIS A 256 15.51 -2.16 -6.01
C HIS A 256 16.45 -2.24 -7.22
N ASP A 257 16.10 -1.59 -8.32
CA ASP A 257 16.91 -1.55 -9.55
C ASP A 257 18.30 -0.89 -9.38
N ALA A 258 18.47 -0.07 -8.33
CA ALA A 258 19.72 0.68 -8.11
C ALA A 258 20.70 -0.06 -7.18
N VAL A 259 20.34 -1.24 -6.64
CA VAL A 259 21.24 -2.03 -5.78
C VAL A 259 22.30 -2.72 -6.63
N GLY A 260 23.56 -2.31 -6.47
CA GLY A 260 24.69 -2.87 -7.22
C GLY A 260 25.18 -4.22 -6.67
N GLU A 261 25.90 -4.98 -7.51
CA GLU A 261 26.51 -6.26 -7.15
C GLU A 261 27.62 -6.15 -6.06
N ASP A 262 28.08 -4.94 -5.77
CA ASP A 262 29.11 -4.66 -4.77
C ASP A 262 28.58 -4.52 -3.34
N TYR A 263 27.27 -4.67 -3.13
CA TYR A 263 26.68 -4.80 -1.82
C TYR A 263 26.73 -6.26 -1.32
N ALA A 264 27.14 -6.46 -0.07
CA ALA A 264 27.00 -7.74 0.59
C ALA A 264 25.52 -7.94 0.97
N HIS A 265 24.90 -9.00 0.46
CA HIS A 265 23.52 -9.38 0.79
C HIS A 265 23.51 -10.23 2.08
N LEU A 266 22.78 -9.79 3.07
CA LEU A 266 22.71 -10.39 4.40
C LEU A 266 21.25 -10.67 4.80
N TRP A 267 21.07 -11.53 5.78
CA TRP A 267 19.75 -11.96 6.24
C TRP A 267 19.68 -11.97 7.77
N ASP A 268 18.60 -11.41 8.29
CA ASP A 268 18.24 -11.47 9.69
C ASP A 268 17.25 -12.61 9.92
N GLU A 269 17.69 -13.67 10.60
CA GLU A 269 16.87 -14.85 10.86
C GLU A 269 15.74 -14.58 11.86
N GLU A 270 15.94 -13.68 12.83
CA GLU A 270 14.91 -13.32 13.82
C GLU A 270 13.80 -12.50 13.17
N ALA A 271 14.16 -11.48 12.41
CA ALA A 271 13.25 -10.60 11.71
C ALA A 271 12.64 -11.22 10.46
N ARG A 272 13.28 -12.26 9.89
CA ARG A 272 13.00 -12.81 8.56
C ARG A 272 12.97 -11.73 7.50
N ALA A 273 14.02 -10.93 7.46
CA ALA A 273 14.20 -9.79 6.57
C ALA A 273 15.60 -9.74 6.00
N GLY A 274 15.70 -9.35 4.70
CA GLY A 274 16.96 -9.11 4.04
C GLY A 274 17.48 -7.69 4.26
N TYR A 275 18.79 -7.52 4.06
CA TYR A 275 19.42 -6.21 4.02
C TYR A 275 20.75 -6.28 3.25
N PHE A 276 21.22 -5.12 2.80
CA PHE A 276 22.44 -5.02 2.02
C PHE A 276 23.42 -4.07 2.67
N VAL A 277 24.71 -4.38 2.63
CA VAL A 277 25.77 -3.58 3.26
C VAL A 277 26.90 -3.32 2.29
N LYS A 278 27.38 -2.07 2.25
CA LYS A 278 28.57 -1.65 1.51
C LYS A 278 29.32 -0.60 2.33
N GLY A 279 30.46 -0.99 2.91
CA GLY A 279 31.20 -0.10 3.80
C GLY A 279 30.39 0.25 5.06
N ASP A 280 30.07 1.54 5.25
CA ASP A 280 29.23 2.06 6.31
C ASP A 280 27.78 2.35 5.88
N GLU A 281 27.43 1.94 4.67
CA GLU A 281 26.10 2.07 4.10
C GLU A 281 25.30 0.77 4.27
N LEU A 282 24.06 0.91 4.73
CA LEU A 282 23.11 -0.18 4.88
C LEU A 282 21.81 0.17 4.14
N LEU A 283 21.31 -0.80 3.37
CA LEU A 283 20.00 -0.74 2.72
C LEU A 283 19.08 -1.78 3.37
N SER A 284 17.89 -1.37 3.80
CA SER A 284 16.85 -2.24 4.34
C SER A 284 15.58 -2.13 3.50
N GLY A 285 15.05 -3.28 3.07
CA GLY A 285 13.86 -3.42 2.24
C GLY A 285 13.63 -4.89 1.91
N ASP A 286 12.63 -5.18 1.08
CA ASP A 286 12.40 -6.55 0.66
C ASP A 286 13.41 -7.00 -0.41
N ASP A 287 13.80 -8.26 -0.31
CA ASP A 287 14.61 -8.99 -1.27
C ASP A 287 13.88 -10.26 -1.73
N VAL A 288 14.49 -11.06 -2.59
CA VAL A 288 13.90 -12.30 -3.09
C VAL A 288 13.58 -13.29 -1.97
N ARG A 289 14.42 -13.38 -0.92
CA ARG A 289 14.22 -14.30 0.21
C ARG A 289 13.06 -13.82 1.11
N SER A 290 12.94 -12.52 1.35
CA SER A 290 11.84 -11.94 2.13
C SER A 290 10.50 -12.05 1.37
N MET A 291 10.49 -11.88 0.04
CA MET A 291 9.29 -12.10 -0.79
C MET A 291 8.84 -13.57 -0.75
N ASP A 292 9.76 -14.55 -0.85
CA ASP A 292 9.43 -15.96 -0.68
C ASP A 292 8.91 -16.26 0.74
N ALA A 293 9.45 -15.62 1.76
CA ALA A 293 8.98 -15.75 3.15
C ALA A 293 7.58 -15.16 3.34
N LYS A 294 7.31 -13.96 2.80
CA LYS A 294 5.99 -13.31 2.80
C LYS A 294 4.96 -14.14 2.04
N ARG A 295 5.32 -14.70 0.88
CA ARG A 295 4.45 -15.61 0.13
C ARG A 295 4.06 -16.83 0.97
N SER A 296 5.03 -17.47 1.60
CA SER A 296 4.77 -18.64 2.46
C SER A 296 3.86 -18.28 3.63
N TYR A 297 4.04 -17.10 4.22
CA TYR A 297 3.20 -16.56 5.29
C TYR A 297 1.75 -16.29 4.81
N ILE A 298 1.57 -15.66 3.66
CA ILE A 298 0.24 -15.41 3.05
C ILE A 298 -0.52 -16.72 2.86
N GLU A 299 0.17 -17.77 2.39
CA GLU A 299 -0.42 -19.10 2.17
C GLU A 299 -0.79 -19.76 3.50
N ALA A 300 0.13 -19.77 4.48
CA ALA A 300 -0.06 -20.42 5.78
C ALA A 300 -1.18 -19.77 6.60
N GLU A 301 -1.26 -18.44 6.59
CA GLU A 301 -2.23 -17.66 7.35
C GLU A 301 -3.54 -17.40 6.61
N ASN A 302 -3.68 -17.94 5.40
CA ASN A 302 -4.83 -17.74 4.51
C ASN A 302 -5.19 -16.26 4.27
N LEU A 303 -4.18 -15.40 4.13
CA LEU A 303 -4.40 -13.99 3.82
C LEU A 303 -4.91 -13.80 2.39
N ALA A 304 -5.52 -12.64 2.10
CA ALA A 304 -5.99 -12.30 0.75
C ALA A 304 -4.84 -12.20 -0.26
N GLY A 305 -3.68 -11.67 0.15
CA GLY A 305 -2.53 -11.51 -0.74
C GLY A 305 -1.52 -10.48 -0.26
N ILE A 306 -0.97 -9.73 -1.20
CA ILE A 306 0.06 -8.71 -0.97
C ILE A 306 -0.24 -7.45 -1.78
N ILE A 307 0.12 -6.29 -1.22
CA ILE A 307 0.30 -5.02 -1.94
C ILE A 307 1.78 -4.73 -2.11
N LEU A 308 2.16 -4.11 -3.21
CA LEU A 308 3.55 -3.78 -3.54
C LEU A 308 3.70 -2.28 -3.79
N TRP A 309 4.53 -1.60 -3.00
CA TRP A 309 4.90 -0.20 -3.19
C TRP A 309 6.33 -0.12 -3.71
N GLU A 310 6.65 0.34 -4.91
CA GLU A 310 5.76 0.53 -6.01
C GLU A 310 6.37 -0.09 -7.29
N LEU A 311 5.56 -0.36 -8.28
CA LEU A 311 5.88 -1.25 -9.41
C LEU A 311 7.13 -0.85 -10.21
N ASN A 312 7.38 0.46 -10.39
CA ASN A 312 8.52 0.93 -11.17
C ASN A 312 9.87 0.89 -10.43
N GLU A 313 9.86 0.61 -9.12
CA GLU A 313 11.08 0.46 -8.32
C GLU A 313 11.76 -0.93 -8.52
N ASP A 314 11.04 -1.91 -9.07
CA ASP A 314 11.54 -3.23 -9.52
C ASP A 314 11.33 -3.41 -11.02
N SER A 315 11.80 -2.47 -11.84
CA SER A 315 11.59 -2.51 -13.28
C SER A 315 12.35 -3.65 -13.97
N ALA A 316 13.38 -4.19 -13.33
CA ALA A 316 14.09 -5.41 -13.75
C ALA A 316 13.30 -6.69 -13.48
N ASN A 317 12.15 -6.59 -12.78
CA ASN A 317 11.27 -7.72 -12.45
C ASN A 317 11.98 -8.83 -11.65
N VAL A 318 12.74 -8.44 -10.63
CA VAL A 318 13.49 -9.36 -9.76
C VAL A 318 12.60 -9.90 -8.64
N LEU A 319 11.82 -9.05 -7.97
CA LEU A 319 11.03 -9.40 -6.81
C LEU A 319 9.67 -10.01 -7.17
N LEU A 320 9.00 -9.45 -8.18
CA LEU A 320 7.65 -9.86 -8.57
C LEU A 320 7.52 -11.36 -8.89
N PRO A 321 8.49 -12.06 -9.53
CA PRO A 321 8.41 -13.49 -9.76
C PRO A 321 8.38 -14.36 -8.48
N HIS A 322 8.86 -13.84 -7.35
CA HIS A 322 8.91 -14.53 -6.07
C HIS A 322 7.57 -14.47 -5.32
N ILE A 323 6.80 -13.41 -5.53
CA ILE A 323 5.52 -13.19 -4.86
C ILE A 323 4.32 -13.34 -5.79
N GLY A 324 4.50 -13.16 -7.09
CA GLY A 324 3.46 -13.19 -8.09
C GLY A 324 2.78 -14.55 -8.28
N ASN A 325 1.65 -14.54 -8.97
CA ASN A 325 0.94 -15.75 -9.31
C ASN A 325 1.69 -16.51 -10.42
N ARG A 326 1.93 -17.79 -10.20
CA ARG A 326 2.51 -18.72 -11.19
C ARG A 326 1.47 -19.66 -11.75
#